data_cb0490461efbc5f402a21fca8bab7b11
#
_entry.id   cb0490461efbc5f402a21fca8bab7b11
#
_cell.length_a   1.000
_cell.length_b   1.000
_cell.length_c   1.000
_cell.angle_alpha   90.00
_cell.angle_beta   90.00
_cell.angle_gamma   90.00
#
_symmetry.space_group_name_H-M   'P 1'
#
loop_
_entity.id
_entity.type
_entity.pdbx_description
1 polymer ?
#
loop_
_entity_poly.entity_id
_entity_poly.type
_entity_poly.pdbx_seq_one_letter_code
_entity_poly.pdbx_strand_id
1 'polypeptide(L)'
;MEIRNDKARRFQALHAADELFVMANAWDLGSLRMFEAIGFAALATTSAGFAYSLGRSDGTGSVGRDEMLAHVAELAGATSLPVSADMEAGYGADPDAVADTLRRVLSTGAAGCSLEDATYDPARPLFSVEEAAERIAAARAAIDAAGVPFVLTARAECFLMGTPDPLADAIRRLQAYQDAGADCLYAPGLTTKDEIAAVLSSVDRPVNVLAGLGPAPLAIADLADLGVRRVSIGSGLAQFAYAMAIDAAREVLDAGTFGYLDKTAGMGRINRFFETGELPPRSGG
;
A
#
# COMPACT_ATOMS: atom_id res chain seq x y z
N MET A 1 -13.96 18.73 7.01
CA MET A 1 -13.97 18.67 5.53
C MET A 1 -12.73 19.32 4.93
N GLU A 2 -12.34 20.52 5.37
CA GLU A 2 -11.18 21.25 4.86
C GLU A 2 -9.84 20.48 5.04
N ILE A 3 -9.53 20.00 6.24
CA ILE A 3 -8.29 19.23 6.54
C ILE A 3 -8.19 17.95 5.68
N ARG A 4 -9.30 17.27 5.41
CA ARG A 4 -9.33 16.09 4.53
C ARG A 4 -8.96 16.43 3.10
N ASN A 5 -9.52 17.53 2.59
CA ASN A 5 -9.22 17.98 1.23
C ASN A 5 -7.76 18.41 1.09
N ASP A 6 -7.15 18.97 2.15
CA ASP A 6 -5.74 19.37 2.15
C ASP A 6 -4.81 18.15 2.09
N LYS A 7 -5.08 17.08 2.84
CA LYS A 7 -4.32 15.82 2.74
C LYS A 7 -4.40 15.23 1.32
N ALA A 8 -5.59 15.19 0.76
CA ALA A 8 -5.82 14.65 -0.57
C ALA A 8 -5.14 15.51 -1.66
N ARG A 9 -5.19 16.86 -1.56
CA ARG A 9 -4.46 17.75 -2.47
C ARG A 9 -2.94 17.58 -2.35
N ARG A 10 -2.41 17.44 -1.14
CA ARG A 10 -0.99 17.13 -0.92
C ARG A 10 -0.62 15.80 -1.56
N PHE A 11 -1.49 14.79 -1.48
CA PHE A 11 -1.25 13.49 -2.09
C PHE A 11 -1.26 13.58 -3.62
N GLN A 12 -2.20 14.32 -4.21
CA GLN A 12 -2.19 14.60 -5.65
C GLN A 12 -0.94 15.35 -6.08
N ALA A 13 -0.49 16.35 -5.30
CA ALA A 13 0.72 17.10 -5.58
C ALA A 13 1.98 16.22 -5.57
N LEU A 14 2.08 15.24 -4.66
CA LEU A 14 3.17 14.27 -4.65
C LEU A 14 3.21 13.43 -5.94
N HIS A 15 2.06 13.06 -6.50
CA HIS A 15 2.01 12.31 -7.76
C HIS A 15 2.29 13.18 -8.99
N ALA A 16 2.05 14.48 -8.90
CA ALA A 16 2.31 15.43 -9.98
C ALA A 16 3.74 15.99 -9.97
N ALA A 17 4.48 15.81 -8.87
CA ALA A 17 5.86 16.24 -8.76
C ALA A 17 6.80 15.37 -9.60
N ASP A 18 7.95 15.95 -10.00
CA ASP A 18 9.00 15.21 -10.70
C ASP A 18 9.82 14.31 -9.76
N GLU A 19 9.77 14.56 -8.48
CA GLU A 19 10.50 13.82 -7.46
C GLU A 19 9.76 12.55 -7.05
N LEU A 20 10.51 11.45 -6.87
CA LEU A 20 10.01 10.21 -6.32
C LEU A 20 9.70 10.39 -4.83
N PHE A 21 8.56 9.87 -4.37
CA PHE A 21 8.27 9.75 -2.96
C PHE A 21 8.04 8.29 -2.54
N VAL A 22 8.39 8.00 -1.29
CA VAL A 22 8.21 6.67 -0.69
C VAL A 22 7.06 6.71 0.32
N MET A 23 6.21 5.70 0.27
CA MET A 23 5.17 5.45 1.26
C MET A 23 5.52 4.21 2.09
N ALA A 24 5.54 4.35 3.42
CA ALA A 24 5.51 3.20 4.32
C ALA A 24 4.06 2.75 4.52
N ASN A 25 3.89 1.42 4.62
CA ASN A 25 2.58 0.82 4.81
C ASN A 25 2.37 0.48 6.29
N ALA A 26 1.50 1.23 6.96
CA ALA A 26 1.16 1.04 8.35
C ALA A 26 0.10 -0.06 8.51
N TRP A 27 0.23 -0.86 9.55
CA TRP A 27 -0.70 -1.95 9.88
C TRP A 27 -1.44 -1.73 11.21
N ASP A 28 -1.02 -0.73 11.99
CA ASP A 28 -1.64 -0.29 13.24
C ASP A 28 -1.25 1.16 13.57
N LEU A 29 -1.81 1.72 14.64
CA LEU A 29 -1.49 3.08 15.09
C LEU A 29 -0.02 3.23 15.53
N GLY A 30 0.58 2.18 16.07
CA GLY A 30 1.97 2.20 16.50
C GLY A 30 2.91 2.39 15.32
N SER A 31 2.76 1.57 14.27
CA SER A 31 3.53 1.66 13.03
C SER A 31 3.27 2.98 12.30
N LEU A 32 2.01 3.45 12.28
CA LEU A 32 1.65 4.74 11.68
C LEU A 32 2.46 5.89 12.29
N ARG A 33 2.46 6.00 13.63
CA ARG A 33 3.18 7.05 14.35
C ARG A 33 4.69 6.97 14.15
N MET A 34 5.24 5.76 14.11
CA MET A 34 6.66 5.56 13.82
C MET A 34 7.02 6.08 12.43
N PHE A 35 6.24 5.75 11.41
CA PHE A 35 6.53 6.17 10.04
C PHE A 35 6.32 7.68 9.84
N GLU A 36 5.32 8.27 10.48
CA GLU A 36 5.14 9.73 10.48
C GLU A 36 6.35 10.44 11.10
N ALA A 37 6.82 9.97 12.27
CA ALA A 37 7.97 10.56 12.96
C ALA A 37 9.31 10.36 12.20
N ILE A 38 9.46 9.27 11.45
CA ILE A 38 10.63 9.02 10.58
C ILE A 38 10.67 10.02 9.41
N GLY A 39 9.52 10.59 9.01
CA GLY A 39 9.47 11.65 8.03
C GLY A 39 9.02 11.22 6.64
N PHE A 40 8.27 10.13 6.51
CA PHE A 40 7.62 9.79 5.23
C PHE A 40 6.64 10.89 4.82
N ALA A 41 6.60 11.22 3.52
CA ALA A 41 5.75 12.29 2.99
C ALA A 41 4.25 11.88 2.90
N ALA A 42 4.00 10.60 2.77
CA ALA A 42 2.68 9.96 2.74
C ALA A 42 2.79 8.54 3.31
N LEU A 43 1.68 8.01 3.77
CA LEU A 43 1.57 6.64 4.29
C LEU A 43 0.53 5.85 3.49
N ALA A 44 0.62 4.53 3.56
CA ALA A 44 -0.43 3.63 3.08
C ALA A 44 -0.85 2.67 4.19
N THR A 45 -2.02 2.06 4.07
CA THR A 45 -2.34 0.85 4.83
C THR A 45 -1.78 -0.38 4.12
N THR A 46 -1.91 -1.54 4.72
CA THR A 46 -1.58 -2.83 4.13
C THR A 46 -2.58 -3.86 4.62
N SER A 47 -3.36 -4.44 3.68
CA SER A 47 -4.33 -5.51 3.98
C SER A 47 -3.66 -6.67 4.70
N ALA A 48 -2.51 -7.12 4.17
CA ALA A 48 -1.74 -8.21 4.76
C ALA A 48 -1.25 -7.90 6.18
N GLY A 49 -0.63 -6.73 6.40
CA GLY A 49 -0.15 -6.34 7.73
C GLY A 49 -1.29 -6.22 8.73
N PHE A 50 -2.44 -5.70 8.32
CA PHE A 50 -3.64 -5.63 9.17
C PHE A 50 -4.19 -7.02 9.49
N ALA A 51 -4.32 -7.91 8.49
CA ALA A 51 -4.74 -9.30 8.72
C ALA A 51 -3.80 -10.00 9.72
N TYR A 52 -2.48 -9.84 9.59
CA TYR A 52 -1.51 -10.40 10.54
C TYR A 52 -1.70 -9.86 11.96
N SER A 53 -2.00 -8.57 12.13
CA SER A 53 -2.26 -7.99 13.46
C SER A 53 -3.49 -8.58 14.15
N LEU A 54 -4.43 -9.11 13.35
CA LEU A 54 -5.61 -9.82 13.83
C LEU A 54 -5.38 -11.35 13.97
N GLY A 55 -4.18 -11.84 13.69
CA GLY A 55 -3.87 -13.28 13.68
C GLY A 55 -4.52 -14.04 12.52
N ARG A 56 -4.75 -13.36 11.39
CA ARG A 56 -5.40 -13.93 10.19
C ARG A 56 -4.44 -13.90 9.00
N SER A 57 -4.69 -14.78 8.01
CA SER A 57 -3.97 -14.76 6.74
C SER A 57 -4.56 -13.75 5.77
N ASP A 58 -3.71 -13.16 4.94
CA ASP A 58 -4.09 -12.26 3.84
C ASP A 58 -4.65 -13.02 2.63
N GLY A 59 -5.41 -12.33 1.76
CA GLY A 59 -5.89 -12.87 0.48
C GLY A 59 -6.94 -13.98 0.59
N THR A 60 -7.56 -14.15 1.76
CA THR A 60 -8.55 -15.22 2.01
C THR A 60 -9.96 -14.69 2.30
N GLY A 61 -10.18 -13.38 2.17
CA GLY A 61 -11.42 -12.74 2.61
C GLY A 61 -11.62 -12.78 4.13
N SER A 62 -10.55 -13.01 4.89
CA SER A 62 -10.60 -13.13 6.36
C SER A 62 -10.88 -11.80 7.07
N VAL A 63 -10.62 -10.68 6.40
CA VAL A 63 -10.93 -9.31 6.85
C VAL A 63 -12.11 -8.80 6.01
N GLY A 64 -13.20 -8.43 6.67
CA GLY A 64 -14.38 -7.92 6.01
C GLY A 64 -14.26 -6.42 5.66
N ARG A 65 -15.09 -5.97 4.69
CA ARG A 65 -15.10 -4.58 4.23
C ARG A 65 -15.27 -3.58 5.37
N ASP A 66 -16.21 -3.81 6.27
CA ASP A 66 -16.51 -2.87 7.36
C ASP A 66 -15.35 -2.79 8.37
N GLU A 67 -14.68 -3.89 8.61
CA GLU A 67 -13.50 -3.97 9.47
C GLU A 67 -12.32 -3.22 8.85
N MET A 68 -12.08 -3.40 7.53
CA MET A 68 -11.05 -2.65 6.81
C MET A 68 -11.36 -1.14 6.77
N LEU A 69 -12.60 -0.75 6.52
CA LEU A 69 -13.01 0.65 6.52
C LEU A 69 -12.82 1.32 7.89
N ALA A 70 -13.13 0.59 8.98
CA ALA A 70 -12.89 1.08 10.34
C ALA A 70 -11.39 1.28 10.60
N HIS A 71 -10.56 0.32 10.22
CA HIS A 71 -9.10 0.41 10.30
C HIS A 71 -8.55 1.60 9.51
N VAL A 72 -8.97 1.77 8.25
CA VAL A 72 -8.57 2.93 7.43
C VAL A 72 -8.97 4.25 8.07
N ALA A 73 -10.20 4.34 8.62
CA ALA A 73 -10.66 5.56 9.28
C ALA A 73 -9.86 5.88 10.53
N GLU A 74 -9.49 4.87 11.33
CA GLU A 74 -8.64 5.02 12.51
C GLU A 74 -7.27 5.58 12.11
N LEU A 75 -6.59 4.95 11.15
CA LEU A 75 -5.27 5.38 10.72
C LEU A 75 -5.30 6.76 10.05
N ALA A 76 -6.22 6.99 9.12
CA ALA A 76 -6.33 8.28 8.44
C ALA A 76 -6.69 9.43 9.40
N GLY A 77 -7.44 9.13 10.48
CA GLY A 77 -7.78 10.11 11.53
C GLY A 77 -6.61 10.44 12.47
N ALA A 78 -5.62 9.56 12.60
CA ALA A 78 -4.57 9.65 13.60
C ALA A 78 -3.30 10.37 13.12
N THR A 79 -3.20 10.76 11.86
CA THR A 79 -2.03 11.46 11.28
C THR A 79 -2.43 12.70 10.51
N SER A 80 -1.49 13.65 10.35
CA SER A 80 -1.62 14.80 9.45
C SER A 80 -1.20 14.50 8.02
N LEU A 81 -0.57 13.35 7.77
CA LEU A 81 -0.10 12.93 6.46
C LEU A 81 -1.23 12.38 5.57
N PRO A 82 -1.09 12.43 4.25
CA PRO A 82 -1.95 11.68 3.35
C PRO A 82 -1.82 10.17 3.61
N VAL A 83 -2.95 9.48 3.66
CA VAL A 83 -3.01 8.01 3.79
C VAL A 83 -3.70 7.43 2.56
N SER A 84 -3.04 6.48 1.88
CA SER A 84 -3.62 5.66 0.82
C SER A 84 -4.15 4.35 1.41
N ALA A 85 -5.43 4.06 1.20
CA ALA A 85 -6.04 2.83 1.69
C ALA A 85 -5.76 1.66 0.73
N ASP A 86 -5.29 0.54 1.25
CA ASP A 86 -5.24 -0.74 0.53
C ASP A 86 -6.61 -1.41 0.67
N MET A 87 -7.39 -1.41 -0.42
CA MET A 87 -8.78 -1.87 -0.42
C MET A 87 -8.97 -3.21 -1.12
N GLU A 88 -7.88 -3.96 -1.30
CA GLU A 88 -7.91 -5.24 -2.00
C GLU A 88 -8.67 -5.11 -3.35
N ALA A 89 -9.49 -6.11 -3.70
CA ALA A 89 -10.34 -6.04 -4.90
C ALA A 89 -11.62 -5.18 -4.73
N GLY A 90 -11.74 -4.35 -3.70
CA GLY A 90 -12.89 -3.46 -3.51
C GLY A 90 -14.11 -4.11 -2.85
N TYR A 91 -13.97 -5.30 -2.29
CA TYR A 91 -15.00 -6.01 -1.49
C TYR A 91 -16.32 -6.26 -2.21
N GLY A 92 -16.27 -6.50 -3.50
CA GLY A 92 -17.45 -6.86 -4.31
C GLY A 92 -17.08 -7.27 -5.72
N ALA A 93 -17.87 -8.14 -6.33
CA ALA A 93 -17.55 -8.68 -7.66
C ALA A 93 -17.94 -7.71 -8.80
N ASP A 94 -19.02 -7.01 -8.64
CA ASP A 94 -19.56 -6.13 -9.67
C ASP A 94 -19.12 -4.64 -9.49
N PRO A 95 -19.19 -3.82 -10.55
CA PRO A 95 -18.81 -2.41 -10.50
C PRO A 95 -19.61 -1.57 -9.48
N ASP A 96 -20.90 -1.88 -9.26
CA ASP A 96 -21.74 -1.14 -8.31
C ASP A 96 -21.29 -1.36 -6.87
N ALA A 97 -20.89 -2.59 -6.53
CA ALA A 97 -20.33 -2.91 -5.22
C ALA A 97 -19.00 -2.20 -4.97
N VAL A 98 -18.15 -2.09 -6.00
CA VAL A 98 -16.91 -1.29 -5.93
C VAL A 98 -17.23 0.19 -5.73
N ALA A 99 -18.16 0.75 -6.49
CA ALA A 99 -18.59 2.14 -6.33
C ALA A 99 -19.13 2.42 -4.91
N ASP A 100 -19.91 1.49 -4.33
CA ASP A 100 -20.36 1.59 -2.93
C ASP A 100 -19.20 1.59 -1.94
N THR A 101 -18.24 0.69 -2.14
CA THR A 101 -17.01 0.65 -1.32
C THR A 101 -16.27 1.99 -1.40
N LEU A 102 -16.09 2.55 -2.60
CA LEU A 102 -15.42 3.85 -2.76
C LEU A 102 -16.16 5.00 -2.06
N ARG A 103 -17.49 5.08 -2.15
CA ARG A 103 -18.26 6.10 -1.42
C ARG A 103 -17.97 6.01 0.09
N ARG A 104 -17.81 4.82 0.62
CA ARG A 104 -17.49 4.59 2.04
C ARG A 104 -16.03 4.92 2.35
N VAL A 105 -15.08 4.55 1.49
CA VAL A 105 -13.66 4.94 1.64
C VAL A 105 -13.51 6.46 1.67
N LEU A 106 -14.21 7.18 0.81
CA LEU A 106 -14.23 8.65 0.80
C LEU A 106 -14.68 9.24 2.15
N SER A 107 -15.43 8.53 2.97
CA SER A 107 -15.84 9.00 4.30
C SER A 107 -14.82 8.73 5.40
N THR A 108 -13.82 7.87 5.20
CA THR A 108 -12.80 7.50 6.19
C THR A 108 -11.77 8.60 6.48
N GLY A 109 -11.57 9.51 5.55
CA GLY A 109 -10.49 10.52 5.62
C GLY A 109 -9.22 10.12 4.89
N ALA A 110 -9.19 8.97 4.21
CA ALA A 110 -8.12 8.59 3.30
C ALA A 110 -7.97 9.61 2.15
N ALA A 111 -6.75 9.81 1.69
CA ALA A 111 -6.40 10.70 0.58
C ALA A 111 -6.39 9.99 -0.78
N GLY A 112 -6.41 8.69 -0.77
CA GLY A 112 -6.45 7.82 -1.93
C GLY A 112 -6.70 6.38 -1.53
N CYS A 113 -6.85 5.50 -2.52
CA CYS A 113 -6.85 4.04 -2.30
C CYS A 113 -6.25 3.29 -3.48
N SER A 114 -5.90 2.03 -3.26
CA SER A 114 -5.62 1.07 -4.32
C SER A 114 -6.78 0.07 -4.45
N LEU A 115 -7.07 -0.32 -5.70
CA LEU A 115 -7.97 -1.40 -6.07
C LEU A 115 -7.24 -2.35 -7.00
N GLU A 116 -7.28 -3.64 -6.71
CA GLU A 116 -6.64 -4.67 -7.51
C GLU A 116 -7.64 -5.53 -8.30
N ASP A 117 -7.10 -6.25 -9.25
CA ASP A 117 -7.86 -7.11 -10.16
C ASP A 117 -7.86 -8.59 -9.78
N ALA A 118 -7.39 -8.93 -8.56
CA ALA A 118 -7.51 -10.28 -8.02
C ALA A 118 -8.96 -10.65 -7.71
N THR A 119 -9.36 -11.88 -8.03
CA THR A 119 -10.70 -12.38 -7.69
C THR A 119 -10.74 -13.17 -6.39
N TYR A 120 -9.56 -13.63 -5.93
CA TYR A 120 -9.37 -14.60 -4.85
C TYR A 120 -10.02 -15.97 -5.12
N ASP A 121 -10.47 -16.22 -6.36
CA ASP A 121 -10.91 -17.54 -6.83
C ASP A 121 -9.73 -18.25 -7.55
N PRO A 122 -9.22 -19.36 -7.03
CA PRO A 122 -8.12 -20.07 -7.67
C PRO A 122 -8.43 -20.55 -9.10
N ALA A 123 -9.70 -20.75 -9.43
CA ALA A 123 -10.11 -21.17 -10.78
C ALA A 123 -10.09 -20.01 -11.79
N ARG A 124 -10.19 -18.76 -11.28
CA ARG A 124 -10.13 -17.54 -12.09
C ARG A 124 -9.42 -16.45 -11.28
N PRO A 125 -8.10 -16.51 -11.14
CA PRO A 125 -7.37 -15.67 -10.19
C PRO A 125 -7.46 -14.16 -10.47
N LEU A 126 -7.70 -13.76 -11.72
CA LEU A 126 -7.84 -12.37 -12.14
C LEU A 126 -9.18 -12.13 -12.84
N PHE A 127 -9.74 -10.94 -12.64
CA PHE A 127 -10.77 -10.40 -13.53
C PHE A 127 -10.21 -10.26 -14.95
N SER A 128 -11.05 -10.34 -15.98
CA SER A 128 -10.62 -9.96 -17.34
C SER A 128 -10.18 -8.48 -17.34
N VAL A 129 -9.46 -8.06 -18.39
CA VAL A 129 -9.03 -6.66 -18.52
C VAL A 129 -10.25 -5.74 -18.53
N GLU A 130 -11.30 -6.15 -19.26
CA GLU A 130 -12.54 -5.41 -19.42
C GLU A 130 -13.30 -5.29 -18.09
N GLU A 131 -13.51 -6.42 -17.39
CA GLU A 131 -14.17 -6.43 -16.08
C GLU A 131 -13.42 -5.56 -15.06
N ALA A 132 -12.08 -5.66 -15.04
CA ALA A 132 -11.26 -4.86 -14.14
C ALA A 132 -11.33 -3.36 -14.48
N ALA A 133 -11.28 -3.00 -15.77
CA ALA A 133 -11.41 -1.62 -16.22
C ALA A 133 -12.79 -1.03 -15.88
N GLU A 134 -13.90 -1.79 -16.06
CA GLU A 134 -15.24 -1.36 -15.64
C GLU A 134 -15.33 -1.08 -14.14
N ARG A 135 -14.65 -1.89 -13.31
CA ARG A 135 -14.58 -1.69 -11.86
C ARG A 135 -13.81 -0.42 -11.50
N ILE A 136 -12.70 -0.14 -12.20
CA ILE A 136 -11.95 1.12 -12.03
C ILE A 136 -12.77 2.32 -12.48
N ALA A 137 -13.49 2.22 -13.62
CA ALA A 137 -14.38 3.29 -14.10
C ALA A 137 -15.51 3.59 -13.09
N ALA A 138 -16.11 2.56 -12.49
CA ALA A 138 -17.13 2.73 -11.46
C ALA A 138 -16.59 3.40 -10.20
N ALA A 139 -15.38 3.02 -9.78
CA ALA A 139 -14.66 3.67 -8.69
C ALA A 139 -14.40 5.16 -9.00
N ARG A 140 -13.89 5.46 -10.19
CA ARG A 140 -13.66 6.84 -10.66
C ARG A 140 -14.94 7.67 -10.65
N ALA A 141 -16.02 7.14 -11.22
CA ALA A 141 -17.31 7.82 -11.24
C ALA A 141 -17.84 8.14 -9.83
N ALA A 142 -17.66 7.24 -8.85
CA ALA A 142 -18.04 7.48 -7.46
C ALA A 142 -17.21 8.61 -6.82
N ILE A 143 -15.91 8.68 -7.13
CA ILE A 143 -15.02 9.75 -6.66
C ILE A 143 -15.40 11.10 -7.27
N ASP A 144 -15.64 11.14 -8.60
CA ASP A 144 -16.03 12.35 -9.32
C ASP A 144 -17.37 12.90 -8.84
N ALA A 145 -18.35 12.01 -8.60
CA ALA A 145 -19.64 12.40 -8.05
C ALA A 145 -19.54 13.01 -6.64
N ALA A 146 -18.53 12.64 -5.85
CA ALA A 146 -18.30 13.23 -4.54
C ALA A 146 -17.65 14.62 -4.61
N GLY A 147 -17.03 15.00 -5.72
CA GLY A 147 -16.44 16.32 -5.95
C GLY A 147 -15.30 16.67 -5.00
N VAL A 148 -14.58 15.67 -4.49
CA VAL A 148 -13.45 15.84 -3.56
C VAL A 148 -12.14 15.35 -4.19
N PRO A 149 -10.99 15.97 -3.86
CA PRO A 149 -9.70 15.45 -4.28
C PRO A 149 -9.50 14.03 -3.73
N PHE A 150 -9.00 13.12 -4.58
CA PHE A 150 -8.71 11.75 -4.18
C PHE A 150 -7.82 11.09 -5.23
N VAL A 151 -6.91 10.21 -4.83
CA VAL A 151 -6.04 9.46 -5.75
C VAL A 151 -6.52 8.02 -5.85
N LEU A 152 -6.96 7.61 -7.03
CA LEU A 152 -7.31 6.23 -7.34
C LEU A 152 -6.11 5.52 -7.96
N THR A 153 -5.61 4.48 -7.28
CA THR A 153 -4.55 3.61 -7.79
C THR A 153 -5.15 2.32 -8.29
N ALA A 154 -4.93 1.98 -9.56
CA ALA A 154 -5.33 0.69 -10.10
C ALA A 154 -4.14 -0.27 -10.10
N ARG A 155 -4.37 -1.50 -9.60
CA ARG A 155 -3.35 -2.49 -9.37
C ARG A 155 -3.60 -3.74 -10.21
N ALA A 156 -2.56 -4.18 -10.94
CA ALA A 156 -2.58 -5.37 -11.80
C ALA A 156 -1.75 -6.49 -11.15
N GLU A 157 -2.41 -7.58 -10.76
CA GLU A 157 -1.84 -8.68 -9.98
C GLU A 157 -1.15 -9.78 -10.81
N CYS A 158 -1.04 -9.60 -12.11
CA CYS A 158 -0.59 -10.64 -13.04
C CYS A 158 0.78 -11.26 -12.69
N PHE A 159 1.71 -10.49 -12.14
CA PHE A 159 3.00 -11.02 -11.68
C PHE A 159 2.84 -11.93 -10.45
N LEU A 160 2.03 -11.53 -9.48
CA LEU A 160 1.81 -12.31 -8.26
C LEU A 160 0.93 -13.53 -8.51
N MET A 161 0.03 -13.44 -9.48
CA MET A 161 -0.83 -14.56 -9.88
C MET A 161 -0.16 -15.50 -10.91
N GLY A 162 1.06 -15.17 -11.37
CA GLY A 162 1.86 -16.02 -12.23
C GLY A 162 1.24 -16.25 -13.62
N THR A 163 0.72 -15.20 -14.26
CA THR A 163 0.22 -15.29 -15.64
C THR A 163 1.36 -15.66 -16.61
N PRO A 164 1.09 -16.30 -17.76
CA PRO A 164 2.14 -16.80 -18.66
C PRO A 164 3.10 -15.73 -19.20
N ASP A 165 2.60 -14.51 -19.43
CA ASP A 165 3.42 -13.35 -19.85
C ASP A 165 3.02 -12.15 -18.98
N PRO A 166 3.53 -12.09 -17.72
CA PRO A 166 3.07 -11.12 -16.76
C PRO A 166 3.42 -9.67 -17.15
N LEU A 167 4.51 -9.42 -17.88
CA LEU A 167 4.87 -8.08 -18.29
C LEU A 167 3.92 -7.53 -19.37
N ALA A 168 3.67 -8.30 -20.42
CA ALA A 168 2.74 -7.90 -21.47
C ALA A 168 1.30 -7.77 -20.92
N ASP A 169 0.90 -8.67 -20.02
CA ASP A 169 -0.42 -8.60 -19.37
C ASP A 169 -0.53 -7.37 -18.46
N ALA A 170 0.51 -7.06 -17.67
CA ALA A 170 0.55 -5.85 -16.84
C ALA A 170 0.41 -4.58 -17.70
N ILE A 171 1.18 -4.45 -18.76
CA ILE A 171 1.12 -3.27 -19.64
C ILE A 171 -0.28 -3.10 -20.20
N ARG A 172 -0.90 -4.16 -20.74
CA ARG A 172 -2.25 -4.13 -21.29
C ARG A 172 -3.29 -3.71 -20.25
N ARG A 173 -3.21 -4.24 -19.02
CA ARG A 173 -4.10 -3.92 -17.90
C ARG A 173 -3.92 -2.48 -17.46
N LEU A 174 -2.69 -2.03 -17.25
CA LEU A 174 -2.40 -0.68 -16.80
C LEU A 174 -2.84 0.38 -17.81
N GLN A 175 -2.71 0.12 -19.13
CA GLN A 175 -3.27 0.97 -20.17
C GLN A 175 -4.81 1.06 -20.08
N ALA A 176 -5.48 -0.07 -19.92
CA ALA A 176 -6.94 -0.08 -19.75
C ALA A 176 -7.39 0.65 -18.46
N TYR A 177 -6.61 0.52 -17.38
CA TYR A 177 -6.92 1.17 -16.10
C TYR A 177 -6.69 2.68 -16.13
N GLN A 178 -5.65 3.15 -16.82
CA GLN A 178 -5.46 4.59 -17.05
C GLN A 178 -6.62 5.18 -17.86
N ASP A 179 -7.08 4.49 -18.91
CA ASP A 179 -8.22 4.90 -19.73
C ASP A 179 -9.53 4.89 -18.94
N ALA A 180 -9.66 3.97 -17.97
CA ALA A 180 -10.77 3.90 -17.02
C ALA A 180 -10.73 4.97 -15.93
N GLY A 181 -9.68 5.81 -15.88
CA GLY A 181 -9.59 6.96 -14.98
C GLY A 181 -8.77 6.75 -13.71
N ALA A 182 -7.87 5.77 -13.66
CA ALA A 182 -6.90 5.67 -12.59
C ALA A 182 -5.92 6.85 -12.61
N ASP A 183 -5.60 7.40 -11.43
CA ASP A 183 -4.63 8.48 -11.26
C ASP A 183 -3.21 7.96 -11.12
N CYS A 184 -3.04 6.74 -10.62
CA CYS A 184 -1.77 6.06 -10.43
C CYS A 184 -1.92 4.58 -10.80
N LEU A 185 -0.86 3.99 -11.34
CA LEU A 185 -0.84 2.61 -11.80
C LEU A 185 0.13 1.79 -10.96
N TYR A 186 -0.17 0.49 -10.80
CA TYR A 186 0.63 -0.36 -9.95
C TYR A 186 0.60 -1.81 -10.44
N ALA A 187 1.79 -2.39 -10.67
CA ALA A 187 1.95 -3.82 -10.93
C ALA A 187 3.00 -4.37 -9.94
N PRO A 188 2.56 -4.93 -8.79
CA PRO A 188 3.50 -5.56 -7.86
C PRO A 188 4.15 -6.78 -8.51
N GLY A 189 5.44 -6.95 -8.27
CA GLY A 189 6.22 -8.04 -8.88
C GLY A 189 7.20 -7.60 -9.96
N LEU A 190 7.19 -6.33 -10.38
CA LEU A 190 8.25 -5.74 -11.19
C LEU A 190 9.56 -5.73 -10.37
N THR A 191 10.59 -6.42 -10.84
CA THR A 191 11.85 -6.61 -10.09
C THR A 191 13.09 -6.14 -10.83
N THR A 192 13.00 -5.94 -12.15
CA THR A 192 14.14 -5.52 -12.99
C THR A 192 13.96 -4.12 -13.56
N LYS A 193 15.09 -3.45 -13.83
CA LYS A 193 15.09 -2.13 -14.48
C LYS A 193 14.37 -2.14 -15.83
N ASP A 194 14.57 -3.22 -16.61
CA ASP A 194 13.98 -3.35 -17.94
C ASP A 194 12.46 -3.48 -17.89
N GLU A 195 11.92 -4.29 -16.96
CA GLU A 195 10.47 -4.42 -16.76
C GLU A 195 9.85 -3.09 -16.34
N ILE A 196 10.48 -2.40 -15.38
CA ILE A 196 10.00 -1.10 -14.91
C ILE A 196 10.03 -0.06 -16.03
N ALA A 197 11.11 0.02 -16.78
CA ALA A 197 11.24 0.93 -17.92
C ALA A 197 10.20 0.63 -19.02
N ALA A 198 9.95 -0.65 -19.31
CA ALA A 198 8.93 -1.06 -20.27
C ALA A 198 7.51 -0.61 -19.82
N VAL A 199 7.17 -0.76 -18.54
CA VAL A 199 5.88 -0.26 -18.01
C VAL A 199 5.83 1.26 -18.11
N LEU A 200 6.86 1.97 -17.61
CA LEU A 200 6.89 3.44 -17.59
C LEU A 200 6.76 4.04 -18.99
N SER A 201 7.36 3.41 -20.01
CA SER A 201 7.26 3.87 -21.39
C SER A 201 5.93 3.55 -22.08
N SER A 202 5.11 2.72 -21.48
CA SER A 202 3.85 2.24 -22.06
C SER A 202 2.59 2.94 -21.49
N VAL A 203 2.75 3.80 -20.46
CA VAL A 203 1.64 4.48 -19.78
C VAL A 203 1.98 5.95 -19.53
N ASP A 204 0.94 6.78 -19.38
CA ASP A 204 1.08 8.23 -19.14
C ASP A 204 0.85 8.64 -17.67
N ARG A 205 0.41 7.71 -16.83
CA ARG A 205 0.13 7.97 -15.42
C ARG A 205 1.33 7.61 -14.53
N PRO A 206 1.48 8.27 -13.38
CA PRO A 206 2.46 7.87 -12.38
C PRO A 206 2.37 6.38 -12.06
N VAL A 207 3.53 5.71 -11.93
CA VAL A 207 3.60 4.30 -11.57
C VAL A 207 4.12 4.15 -10.15
N ASN A 208 3.45 3.31 -9.37
CA ASN A 208 3.93 2.81 -8.09
C ASN A 208 4.76 1.55 -8.29
N VAL A 209 5.92 1.47 -7.68
CA VAL A 209 6.73 0.26 -7.62
C VAL A 209 6.74 -0.26 -6.18
N LEU A 210 6.53 -1.57 -6.00
CA LEU A 210 6.70 -2.24 -4.71
C LEU A 210 8.18 -2.51 -4.48
N ALA A 211 8.76 -1.85 -3.49
CA ALA A 211 10.18 -2.01 -3.15
C ALA A 211 10.44 -3.31 -2.37
N GLY A 212 11.68 -3.78 -2.47
CA GLY A 212 12.17 -4.89 -1.65
C GLY A 212 11.85 -6.28 -2.20
N LEU A 213 11.39 -6.39 -3.44
CA LEU A 213 11.15 -7.66 -4.12
C LEU A 213 12.37 -8.13 -4.92
N GLY A 214 12.42 -9.44 -5.14
CA GLY A 214 13.45 -10.09 -5.95
C GLY A 214 14.76 -10.34 -5.20
N PRO A 215 15.69 -11.05 -5.82
CA PRO A 215 16.98 -11.46 -5.21
C PRO A 215 17.97 -10.30 -5.07
N ALA A 216 17.80 -9.22 -5.84
CA ALA A 216 18.64 -8.03 -5.81
C ALA A 216 17.74 -6.78 -5.87
N PRO A 217 17.13 -6.38 -4.73
CA PRO A 217 16.22 -5.24 -4.71
C PRO A 217 16.89 -3.95 -5.19
N LEU A 218 16.19 -3.21 -6.05
CA LEU A 218 16.64 -1.92 -6.53
C LEU A 218 16.61 -0.88 -5.40
N ALA A 219 17.62 -0.03 -5.36
CA ALA A 219 17.66 1.10 -4.45
C ALA A 219 16.66 2.20 -4.90
N ILE A 220 16.27 3.06 -3.97
CA ILE A 220 15.39 4.20 -4.27
C ILE A 220 15.99 5.10 -5.37
N ALA A 221 17.32 5.30 -5.36
CA ALA A 221 18.00 6.07 -6.38
C ALA A 221 17.86 5.44 -7.79
N ASP A 222 17.99 4.11 -7.90
CA ASP A 222 17.79 3.41 -9.18
C ASP A 222 16.35 3.61 -9.71
N LEU A 223 15.36 3.58 -8.83
CA LEU A 223 13.95 3.78 -9.20
C LEU A 223 13.66 5.23 -9.61
N ALA A 224 14.30 6.19 -8.93
CA ALA A 224 14.20 7.60 -9.29
C ALA A 224 14.81 7.88 -10.66
N ASP A 225 16.00 7.32 -10.96
CA ASP A 225 16.68 7.45 -12.24
C ASP A 225 15.86 6.87 -13.41
N LEU A 226 15.04 5.86 -13.14
CA LEU A 226 14.10 5.31 -14.12
C LEU A 226 12.85 6.18 -14.36
N GLY A 227 12.57 7.15 -13.49
CA GLY A 227 11.38 8.00 -13.57
C GLY A 227 10.18 7.49 -12.79
N VAL A 228 10.37 6.54 -11.87
CA VAL A 228 9.33 6.10 -10.94
C VAL A 228 8.92 7.27 -10.06
N ARG A 229 7.59 7.48 -9.87
CA ARG A 229 7.07 8.59 -9.06
C ARG A 229 6.72 8.17 -7.64
N ARG A 230 6.30 6.95 -7.45
CA ARG A 230 5.87 6.42 -6.14
C ARG A 230 6.48 5.06 -5.86
N VAL A 231 6.94 4.87 -4.65
CA VAL A 231 7.37 3.58 -4.13
C VAL A 231 6.56 3.26 -2.88
N SER A 232 6.04 2.04 -2.79
CA SER A 232 5.44 1.49 -1.58
C SER A 232 6.27 0.31 -1.07
N ILE A 233 6.14 0.01 0.23
CA ILE A 233 6.91 -1.08 0.89
C ILE A 233 6.01 -2.31 1.08
N GLY A 234 4.69 -2.15 0.97
CA GLY A 234 3.72 -3.22 1.20
C GLY A 234 3.81 -3.75 2.63
N SER A 235 3.54 -5.03 2.82
CA SER A 235 3.61 -5.68 4.13
C SER A 235 5.04 -5.97 4.62
N GLY A 236 6.07 -5.58 3.87
CA GLY A 236 7.46 -5.96 4.17
C GLY A 236 7.92 -5.56 5.57
N LEU A 237 7.58 -4.36 6.04
CA LEU A 237 7.94 -3.92 7.40
C LEU A 237 7.15 -4.67 8.48
N ALA A 238 5.88 -5.01 8.25
CA ALA A 238 5.11 -5.84 9.16
C ALA A 238 5.69 -7.26 9.23
N GLN A 239 5.99 -7.86 8.06
CA GLN A 239 6.63 -9.18 7.99
C GLN A 239 7.98 -9.19 8.74
N PHE A 240 8.79 -8.15 8.56
CA PHE A 240 10.06 -8.02 9.30
C PHE A 240 9.84 -7.96 10.80
N ALA A 241 8.88 -7.16 11.28
CA ALA A 241 8.57 -7.05 12.70
C ALA A 241 8.13 -8.39 13.31
N TYR A 242 7.23 -9.11 12.63
CA TYR A 242 6.79 -10.44 13.06
C TYR A 242 7.91 -11.48 13.02
N ALA A 243 8.75 -11.49 11.99
CA ALA A 243 9.89 -12.40 11.90
C ALA A 243 10.86 -12.21 13.06
N MET A 244 11.19 -10.96 13.37
CA MET A 244 12.08 -10.65 14.51
C MET A 244 11.47 -11.07 15.85
N ALA A 245 10.16 -10.90 16.04
CA ALA A 245 9.47 -11.36 17.24
C ALA A 245 9.48 -12.89 17.37
N ILE A 246 9.29 -13.61 16.28
CA ILE A 246 9.35 -15.09 16.24
C ILE A 246 10.76 -15.56 16.59
N ASP A 247 11.79 -14.96 16.00
CA ASP A 247 13.17 -15.37 16.24
C ASP A 247 13.60 -15.09 17.69
N ALA A 248 13.19 -13.94 18.24
CA ALA A 248 13.43 -13.62 19.65
C ALA A 248 12.72 -14.62 20.60
N ALA A 249 11.47 -14.98 20.30
CA ALA A 249 10.73 -15.95 21.10
C ALA A 249 11.35 -17.36 21.03
N ARG A 250 11.84 -17.77 19.85
CA ARG A 250 12.58 -19.03 19.69
C ARG A 250 13.87 -19.04 20.48
N GLU A 251 14.67 -17.96 20.45
CA GLU A 251 15.88 -17.84 21.26
C GLU A 251 15.59 -18.09 22.74
N VAL A 252 14.52 -17.49 23.28
CA VAL A 252 14.13 -17.71 24.68
C VAL A 252 13.76 -19.15 24.95
N LEU A 253 12.97 -19.78 24.07
CA LEU A 253 12.46 -21.14 24.30
C LEU A 253 13.55 -22.22 24.07
N ASP A 254 14.36 -22.08 23.04
CA ASP A 254 15.28 -23.11 22.58
C ASP A 254 16.65 -23.00 23.29
N ALA A 255 17.15 -21.77 23.48
CA ALA A 255 18.47 -21.51 24.06
C ALA A 255 18.43 -21.01 25.51
N GLY A 256 17.29 -20.54 26.00
CA GLY A 256 17.17 -19.94 27.34
C GLY A 256 17.95 -18.63 27.49
N THR A 257 18.20 -17.92 26.38
CA THR A 257 18.94 -16.66 26.34
C THR A 257 18.08 -15.49 25.91
N PHE A 258 18.57 -14.26 26.06
CA PHE A 258 17.85 -13.02 25.84
C PHE A 258 18.69 -12.04 25.01
N GLY A 259 19.50 -12.53 24.08
CA GLY A 259 20.38 -11.74 23.22
C GLY A 259 19.65 -10.71 22.35
N TYR A 260 18.35 -10.97 22.04
CA TYR A 260 17.52 -10.02 21.33
C TYR A 260 17.37 -8.66 22.04
N LEU A 261 17.58 -8.63 23.38
CA LEU A 261 17.49 -7.38 24.15
C LEU A 261 18.53 -6.34 23.73
N ASP A 262 19.67 -6.77 23.19
CA ASP A 262 20.71 -5.88 22.66
C ASP A 262 20.22 -5.05 21.45
N LYS A 263 19.17 -5.52 20.79
CA LYS A 263 18.57 -4.85 19.63
C LYS A 263 17.33 -4.02 19.98
N THR A 264 16.89 -4.02 21.25
CA THR A 264 15.71 -3.26 21.65
C THR A 264 16.06 -1.81 22.00
N ALA A 265 15.13 -0.91 21.74
CA ALA A 265 15.27 0.48 22.19
C ALA A 265 15.09 0.64 23.70
N GLY A 266 14.58 -0.39 24.40
CA GLY A 266 14.21 -0.34 25.80
C GLY A 266 12.87 0.38 26.06
N MET A 267 12.15 -0.08 27.07
CA MET A 267 10.79 0.38 27.39
C MET A 267 10.71 1.89 27.60
N GLY A 268 11.64 2.51 28.31
CA GLY A 268 11.61 3.94 28.58
C GLY A 268 11.71 4.80 27.31
N ARG A 269 12.50 4.38 26.33
CA ARG A 269 12.64 5.10 25.05
C ARG A 269 11.41 4.94 24.17
N ILE A 270 10.83 3.74 24.14
CA ILE A 270 9.59 3.49 23.41
C ILE A 270 8.42 4.30 24.01
N ASN A 271 8.26 4.33 25.33
CA ASN A 271 7.24 5.14 25.98
C ASN A 271 7.43 6.63 25.66
N ARG A 272 8.66 7.14 25.77
CA ARG A 272 8.98 8.52 25.42
C ARG A 272 8.63 8.83 23.96
N PHE A 273 8.94 7.92 23.05
CA PHE A 273 8.55 8.09 21.64
C PHE A 273 7.03 8.28 21.49
N PHE A 274 6.22 7.42 22.10
CA PHE A 274 4.75 7.52 22.00
C PHE A 274 4.17 8.73 22.74
N GLU A 275 4.85 9.24 23.74
CA GLU A 275 4.47 10.46 24.48
C GLU A 275 4.85 11.75 23.72
N THR A 276 6.02 11.80 23.11
CA THR A 276 6.63 13.03 22.60
C THR A 276 6.87 13.06 21.09
N GLY A 277 6.83 11.90 20.41
CA GLY A 277 7.24 11.74 19.01
C GLY A 277 8.76 11.67 18.80
N GLU A 278 9.58 11.72 19.88
CA GLU A 278 11.03 11.65 19.79
C GLU A 278 11.49 10.23 19.48
N LEU A 279 12.01 10.00 18.27
CA LEU A 279 12.50 8.69 17.85
C LEU A 279 13.64 8.20 18.73
N PRO A 280 13.67 6.91 19.11
CA PRO A 280 14.84 6.33 19.76
C PRO A 280 16.05 6.38 18.81
N PRO A 281 17.30 6.43 19.34
CA PRO A 281 18.48 6.36 18.52
C PRO A 281 18.51 5.05 17.72
N ARG A 282 19.21 5.06 16.58
CA ARG A 282 19.36 3.85 15.76
C ARG A 282 19.98 2.72 16.58
N SER A 283 19.47 1.50 16.40
CA SER A 283 20.04 0.31 17.00
C SER A 283 21.47 0.12 16.47
N GLY A 284 22.48 0.07 17.36
CA GLY A 284 23.88 -0.14 16.98
C GLY A 284 24.71 1.14 16.78
N GLY A 285 24.24 2.28 17.31
CA GLY A 285 25.06 3.49 17.49
C GLY A 285 25.69 3.56 18.89
#